data_c86152702c81066556c1b45c9612d334
#
_entry.id   c86152702c81066556c1b45c9612d334
#
_cell.length_a   1.000
_cell.length_b   1.000
_cell.length_c   1.000
_cell.angle_alpha   90.00
_cell.angle_beta   90.00
_cell.angle_gamma   90.00
#
_symmetry.space_group_name_H-M   'P 1'
#
loop_
_entity.id
_entity.type
_entity.pdbx_description
1 polymer ?
#
loop_
_entity_poly.entity_id
_entity_poly.type
_entity_poly.pdbx_seq_one_letter_code
_entity_poly.pdbx_strand_id
1 'polypeptide(L)'
;AGALYHDIGKIDNPAFFTENQYGVNPHDALTPVQSAGIIVRHITDGLRRAEKAKLPKAVRDLIAQHHGRGRAKYFYTMECRNHPDKEVDPAPFTYPGPNPQTREASVLMMADSVEAASRSLTDHSPEAISNLVNRLIDGQVADGLHNESPLSFRDIKEIKETFISRLRSMYHARVQYPAETPRPAGGEAQPESGESQAAAGTK
;
A
#
# COMPACT_ATOMS: atom_id res chain seq x y z
N ALA A 1 14.09 5.55 7.85
CA ALA A 1 13.37 6.62 8.59
C ALA A 1 12.32 7.29 7.71
N GLY A 2 12.68 7.82 6.51
CA GLY A 2 11.75 8.58 5.66
C GLY A 2 10.44 7.84 5.33
N ALA A 3 10.53 6.60 4.88
CA ALA A 3 9.35 5.77 4.58
C ALA A 3 8.43 5.54 5.81
N LEU A 4 8.96 5.63 7.03
CA LEU A 4 8.15 5.50 8.25
C LEU A 4 7.36 6.76 8.57
N TYR A 5 7.86 7.93 8.19
CA TYR A 5 7.30 9.22 8.59
C TYR A 5 6.61 9.98 7.46
N HIS A 6 6.70 9.52 6.19
CA HIS A 6 6.18 10.29 5.06
C HIS A 6 4.70 10.65 5.21
N ASP A 7 3.93 9.78 5.80
CA ASP A 7 2.48 9.87 6.01
C ASP A 7 2.05 10.34 7.41
N ILE A 8 2.96 10.87 8.22
CA ILE A 8 2.66 11.25 9.61
C ILE A 8 1.52 12.28 9.74
N GLY A 9 1.24 13.03 8.68
CA GLY A 9 0.13 13.99 8.64
C GLY A 9 -1.25 13.34 8.59
N LYS A 10 -1.38 12.08 8.19
CA LYS A 10 -2.65 11.34 8.23
C LYS A 10 -3.23 11.20 9.64
N ILE A 11 -2.40 11.34 10.67
CA ILE A 11 -2.83 11.30 12.07
C ILE A 11 -3.86 12.40 12.41
N ASP A 12 -3.88 13.53 11.67
CA ASP A 12 -4.83 14.61 11.94
C ASP A 12 -6.26 14.27 11.48
N ASN A 13 -6.41 13.39 10.48
CA ASN A 13 -7.71 12.95 9.96
C ASN A 13 -7.67 11.46 9.57
N PRO A 14 -7.38 10.54 10.48
CA PRO A 14 -7.04 9.16 10.14
C PRO A 14 -8.18 8.40 9.44
N ALA A 15 -9.43 8.66 9.79
CA ALA A 15 -10.59 7.97 9.21
C ALA A 15 -10.81 8.23 7.71
N PHE A 16 -10.18 9.28 7.16
CA PHE A 16 -10.28 9.60 5.73
C PHE A 16 -9.30 8.80 4.85
N PHE A 17 -8.39 8.04 5.45
CA PHE A 17 -7.42 7.23 4.71
C PHE A 17 -7.83 5.76 4.77
N THR A 18 -7.87 5.12 3.61
CA THR A 18 -8.42 3.76 3.41
C THR A 18 -7.84 2.71 4.36
N GLU A 19 -6.58 2.82 4.70
CA GLU A 19 -5.90 1.92 5.63
C GLU A 19 -6.45 1.99 7.07
N ASN A 20 -7.18 3.06 7.40
CA ASN A 20 -7.75 3.30 8.73
C ASN A 20 -9.29 3.28 8.73
N GLN A 21 -9.92 2.94 7.61
CA GLN A 21 -11.38 2.88 7.51
C GLN A 21 -11.92 1.54 7.99
N TYR A 22 -12.94 1.61 8.82
CA TYR A 22 -13.69 0.45 9.33
C TYR A 22 -15.19 0.69 9.09
N GLY A 23 -15.71 0.15 7.99
CA GLY A 23 -17.15 0.11 7.69
C GLY A 23 -17.68 1.35 6.96
N VAL A 24 -17.66 2.53 7.57
CA VAL A 24 -18.20 3.77 6.95
C VAL A 24 -17.07 4.56 6.31
N ASN A 25 -17.26 4.95 5.05
CA ASN A 25 -16.33 5.85 4.35
C ASN A 25 -16.77 7.31 4.57
N PRO A 26 -16.02 8.12 5.33
CA PRO A 26 -16.42 9.50 5.61
C PRO A 26 -16.42 10.40 4.37
N HIS A 27 -15.78 9.99 3.28
CA HIS A 27 -15.84 10.72 2.01
C HIS A 27 -17.22 10.70 1.36
N ASP A 28 -18.08 9.72 1.68
CA ASP A 28 -19.42 9.59 1.10
C ASP A 28 -20.34 10.78 1.42
N ALA A 29 -20.04 11.52 2.51
CA ALA A 29 -20.76 12.72 2.93
C ALA A 29 -20.17 14.03 2.38
N LEU A 30 -19.10 13.96 1.58
CA LEU A 30 -18.33 15.11 1.10
C LEU A 30 -18.36 15.23 -0.42
N THR A 31 -18.17 16.44 -0.92
CA THR A 31 -17.86 16.64 -2.34
C THR A 31 -16.47 16.15 -2.70
N PRO A 32 -16.18 15.82 -3.97
CA PRO A 32 -14.83 15.42 -4.39
C PRO A 32 -13.77 16.48 -4.07
N VAL A 33 -14.10 17.77 -4.17
CA VAL A 33 -13.21 18.89 -3.82
C VAL A 33 -12.90 18.89 -2.32
N GLN A 34 -13.90 18.70 -1.46
CA GLN A 34 -13.72 18.65 -0.02
C GLN A 34 -12.86 17.44 0.38
N SER A 35 -13.15 16.29 -0.20
CA SER A 35 -12.39 15.06 -0.02
C SER A 35 -10.92 15.21 -0.42
N ALA A 36 -10.68 15.77 -1.62
CA ALA A 36 -9.31 16.03 -2.10
C ALA A 36 -8.57 16.99 -1.17
N GLY A 37 -9.22 18.04 -0.68
CA GLY A 37 -8.62 18.99 0.25
C GLY A 37 -8.14 18.34 1.56
N ILE A 38 -8.88 17.34 2.08
CA ILE A 38 -8.47 16.57 3.26
C ILE A 38 -7.25 15.70 2.92
N ILE A 39 -7.32 14.98 1.80
CA ILE A 39 -6.24 14.09 1.38
C ILE A 39 -4.95 14.88 1.11
N VAL A 40 -5.02 15.96 0.31
CA VAL A 40 -3.85 16.78 -0.04
C VAL A 40 -3.19 17.41 1.19
N ARG A 41 -4.01 17.82 2.17
CA ARG A 41 -3.53 18.53 3.37
C ARG A 41 -2.63 17.68 4.28
N HIS A 42 -2.63 16.32 4.18
CA HIS A 42 -1.74 15.52 5.03
C HIS A 42 -0.25 15.87 4.83
N ILE A 43 0.15 16.41 3.67
CA ILE A 43 1.51 16.90 3.44
C ILE A 43 1.86 18.05 4.38
N THR A 44 1.03 19.09 4.39
CA THR A 44 1.27 20.28 5.23
C THR A 44 1.12 19.96 6.71
N ASP A 45 0.17 19.10 7.07
CA ASP A 45 0.00 18.62 8.44
C ASP A 45 1.19 17.77 8.89
N GLY A 46 1.71 16.92 8.01
CA GLY A 46 2.92 16.13 8.24
C GLY A 46 4.16 16.99 8.46
N LEU A 47 4.35 18.01 7.62
CA LEU A 47 5.46 18.96 7.76
C LEU A 47 5.38 19.72 9.09
N ARG A 48 4.20 20.23 9.47
CA ARG A 48 3.99 20.91 10.75
C ARG A 48 4.35 20.01 11.95
N ARG A 49 3.95 18.73 11.91
CA ARG A 49 4.30 17.74 12.93
C ARG A 49 5.80 17.46 12.97
N ALA A 50 6.41 17.28 11.81
CA ALA A 50 7.83 17.02 11.67
C ALA A 50 8.69 18.17 12.17
N GLU A 51 8.27 19.42 11.93
CA GLU A 51 8.93 20.63 12.47
C GLU A 51 8.82 20.70 13.98
N LYS A 52 7.62 20.50 14.53
CA LYS A 52 7.39 20.48 15.99
C LYS A 52 8.24 19.40 16.67
N ALA A 53 8.39 18.24 16.03
CA ALA A 53 9.21 17.13 16.52
C ALA A 53 10.70 17.29 16.20
N LYS A 54 11.10 18.39 15.54
CA LYS A 54 12.49 18.67 15.11
C LYS A 54 13.10 17.52 14.29
N LEU A 55 12.31 16.88 13.42
CA LEU A 55 12.82 15.84 12.56
C LEU A 55 13.89 16.39 11.61
N PRO A 56 14.91 15.58 11.24
CA PRO A 56 15.95 16.00 10.32
C PRO A 56 15.38 16.51 8.99
N LYS A 57 16.09 17.46 8.35
CA LYS A 57 15.69 18.04 7.06
C LYS A 57 15.41 16.95 6.02
N ALA A 58 16.26 15.93 5.91
CA ALA A 58 16.08 14.84 4.96
C ALA A 58 14.74 14.08 5.14
N VAL A 59 14.24 13.94 6.37
CA VAL A 59 12.93 13.33 6.63
C VAL A 59 11.81 14.28 6.23
N ARG A 60 11.94 15.59 6.56
CA ARG A 60 10.95 16.60 6.17
C ARG A 60 10.87 16.76 4.66
N ASP A 61 12.00 16.71 3.96
CA ASP A 61 12.03 16.73 2.48
C ASP A 61 11.26 15.54 1.89
N LEU A 62 11.38 14.35 2.46
CA LEU A 62 10.63 13.17 2.01
C LEU A 62 9.12 13.31 2.27
N ILE A 63 8.72 13.89 3.42
CA ILE A 63 7.32 14.22 3.69
C ILE A 63 6.78 15.21 2.65
N ALA A 64 7.54 16.26 2.31
CA ALA A 64 7.12 17.26 1.34
C ALA A 64 6.98 16.70 -0.09
N GLN A 65 7.85 15.75 -0.46
CA GLN A 65 8.09 15.37 -1.86
C GLN A 65 7.40 14.07 -2.27
N HIS A 66 6.89 13.24 -1.35
CA HIS A 66 6.43 11.90 -1.69
C HIS A 66 5.19 11.84 -2.59
N HIS A 67 4.48 12.95 -2.77
CA HIS A 67 3.44 13.10 -3.80
C HIS A 67 3.79 14.17 -4.85
N GLY A 68 4.87 14.91 -4.65
CA GLY A 68 5.29 15.97 -5.54
C GLY A 68 4.16 16.98 -5.82
N ARG A 69 3.99 17.35 -7.08
CA ARG A 69 2.87 18.11 -7.62
C ARG A 69 1.86 17.20 -8.34
N GLY A 70 1.77 15.94 -7.92
CA GLY A 70 0.78 15.00 -8.41
C GLY A 70 -0.63 15.41 -8.03
N ARG A 71 -1.63 14.65 -8.51
CA ARG A 71 -3.03 14.90 -8.21
C ARG A 71 -3.64 13.78 -7.39
N ALA A 72 -4.62 14.12 -6.56
CA ALA A 72 -5.57 13.17 -5.98
C ALA A 72 -6.53 12.68 -7.09
N LYS A 73 -5.99 11.82 -8.01
CA LYS A 73 -6.60 11.44 -9.29
C LYS A 73 -8.01 10.89 -9.15
N TYR A 74 -8.28 10.14 -8.08
CA TYR A 74 -9.61 9.57 -7.83
C TYR A 74 -10.68 10.68 -7.72
N PHE A 75 -10.47 11.64 -6.83
CA PHE A 75 -11.43 12.73 -6.60
C PHE A 75 -11.50 13.69 -7.78
N TYR A 76 -10.39 13.97 -8.44
CA TYR A 76 -10.38 14.78 -9.66
C TYR A 76 -11.22 14.13 -10.76
N THR A 77 -11.08 12.81 -10.96
CA THR A 77 -11.87 12.08 -11.96
C THR A 77 -13.36 12.08 -11.60
N MET A 78 -13.70 11.95 -10.32
CA MET A 78 -15.10 12.06 -9.87
C MET A 78 -15.66 13.44 -10.15
N GLU A 79 -14.92 14.51 -9.87
CA GLU A 79 -15.37 15.88 -10.13
C GLU A 79 -15.60 16.13 -11.64
N CYS A 80 -14.67 15.64 -12.49
CA CYS A 80 -14.85 15.72 -13.94
C CYS A 80 -16.10 14.96 -14.42
N ARG A 81 -16.41 13.81 -13.82
CA ARG A 81 -17.63 13.05 -14.14
C ARG A 81 -18.89 13.73 -13.69
N ASN A 82 -18.85 14.44 -12.55
CA ASN A 82 -19.99 15.19 -12.03
C ASN A 82 -20.27 16.45 -12.86
N HIS A 83 -19.27 16.93 -13.60
CA HIS A 83 -19.35 18.15 -14.40
C HIS A 83 -18.82 17.94 -15.83
N PRO A 84 -19.45 17.05 -16.64
CA PRO A 84 -18.92 16.67 -17.96
C PRO A 84 -18.84 17.84 -18.96
N ASP A 85 -19.66 18.87 -18.76
CA ASP A 85 -19.74 20.02 -19.64
C ASP A 85 -18.87 21.21 -19.18
N LYS A 86 -18.05 21.03 -18.15
CA LYS A 86 -17.22 22.10 -17.58
C LYS A 86 -15.76 21.64 -17.48
N GLU A 87 -14.85 22.57 -17.74
CA GLU A 87 -13.45 22.38 -17.37
C GLU A 87 -13.31 22.44 -15.84
N VAL A 88 -12.77 21.38 -15.26
CA VAL A 88 -12.54 21.28 -13.82
C VAL A 88 -11.15 21.83 -13.50
N ASP A 89 -11.10 22.84 -12.62
CA ASP A 89 -9.83 23.34 -12.10
C ASP A 89 -9.07 22.24 -11.36
N PRO A 90 -7.85 21.88 -11.78
CA PRO A 90 -7.04 20.85 -11.12
C PRO A 90 -6.41 21.32 -9.80
N ALA A 91 -6.36 22.61 -9.51
CA ALA A 91 -5.63 23.17 -8.38
C ALA A 91 -6.07 22.60 -7.02
N PRO A 92 -7.38 22.46 -6.70
CA PRO A 92 -7.82 21.89 -5.43
C PRO A 92 -7.42 20.42 -5.22
N PHE A 93 -7.08 19.71 -6.30
CA PHE A 93 -6.74 18.30 -6.30
C PHE A 93 -5.22 18.07 -6.35
N THR A 94 -4.41 19.14 -6.48
CA THR A 94 -2.97 19.05 -6.70
C THR A 94 -2.23 19.17 -5.38
N TYR A 95 -1.29 18.26 -5.14
CA TYR A 95 -0.40 18.31 -3.98
C TYR A 95 0.54 19.51 -4.03
N PRO A 96 0.94 20.07 -2.87
CA PRO A 96 1.70 21.32 -2.82
C PRO A 96 3.12 21.21 -3.37
N GLY A 97 3.67 20.00 -3.46
CA GLY A 97 5.05 19.77 -3.89
C GLY A 97 6.07 20.13 -2.81
N PRO A 98 7.35 20.27 -3.17
CA PRO A 98 7.90 20.18 -4.54
C PRO A 98 7.94 18.74 -5.09
N ASN A 99 8.26 18.61 -6.38
CA ASN A 99 8.55 17.32 -6.97
C ASN A 99 9.80 16.69 -6.32
N PRO A 100 9.96 15.35 -6.40
CA PRO A 100 11.14 14.66 -5.89
C PRO A 100 12.45 15.23 -6.47
N GLN A 101 13.37 15.61 -5.58
CA GLN A 101 14.67 16.22 -5.93
C GLN A 101 15.85 15.27 -5.68
N THR A 102 15.59 14.11 -5.08
CA THR A 102 16.59 13.07 -4.84
C THR A 102 16.10 11.73 -5.36
N ARG A 103 17.02 10.77 -5.55
CA ARG A 103 16.68 9.40 -5.92
C ARG A 103 15.76 8.75 -4.88
N GLU A 104 16.06 8.95 -3.61
CA GLU A 104 15.30 8.39 -2.49
C GLU A 104 13.87 8.92 -2.45
N ALA A 105 13.67 10.22 -2.70
CA ALA A 105 12.34 10.81 -2.76
C ALA A 105 11.52 10.26 -3.93
N SER A 106 12.15 10.09 -5.11
CA SER A 106 11.49 9.47 -6.27
C SER A 106 11.13 8.02 -6.02
N VAL A 107 12.04 7.22 -5.43
CA VAL A 107 11.77 5.83 -5.09
C VAL A 107 10.62 5.74 -4.08
N LEU A 108 10.59 6.63 -3.08
CA LEU A 108 9.51 6.67 -2.09
C LEU A 108 8.16 6.98 -2.76
N MET A 109 8.10 7.99 -3.64
CA MET A 109 6.88 8.33 -4.37
C MET A 109 6.36 7.18 -5.23
N MET A 110 7.26 6.51 -5.96
CA MET A 110 6.90 5.34 -6.76
C MET A 110 6.43 4.18 -5.88
N ALA A 111 7.12 3.92 -4.77
CA ALA A 111 6.81 2.82 -3.86
C ALA A 111 5.46 3.00 -3.18
N ASP A 112 5.18 4.21 -2.68
CA ASP A 112 3.91 4.55 -2.06
C ASP A 112 2.74 4.36 -3.03
N SER A 113 2.84 4.91 -4.23
CA SER A 113 1.81 4.77 -5.27
C SER A 113 1.56 3.32 -5.67
N VAL A 114 2.62 2.53 -5.83
CA VAL A 114 2.53 1.12 -6.20
C VAL A 114 1.95 0.29 -5.06
N GLU A 115 2.36 0.54 -3.83
CA GLU A 115 1.86 -0.16 -2.64
C GLU A 115 0.37 0.11 -2.44
N ALA A 116 -0.04 1.37 -2.44
CA ALA A 116 -1.44 1.76 -2.28
C ALA A 116 -2.34 1.14 -3.36
N ALA A 117 -1.93 1.20 -4.63
CA ALA A 117 -2.70 0.62 -5.72
C ALA A 117 -2.72 -0.91 -5.70
N SER A 118 -1.65 -1.56 -5.22
CA SER A 118 -1.58 -3.01 -5.14
C SER A 118 -2.59 -3.61 -4.17
N ARG A 119 -2.99 -2.87 -3.14
CA ARG A 119 -4.02 -3.29 -2.18
C ARG A 119 -5.40 -3.45 -2.82
N SER A 120 -5.66 -2.71 -3.89
CA SER A 120 -6.94 -2.74 -4.61
C SER A 120 -6.95 -3.74 -5.77
N LEU A 121 -5.84 -4.44 -6.02
CA LEU A 121 -5.80 -5.49 -7.04
C LEU A 121 -6.64 -6.69 -6.59
N THR A 122 -7.53 -7.14 -7.47
CA THR A 122 -8.27 -8.40 -7.29
C THR A 122 -7.54 -9.57 -7.94
N ASP A 123 -6.78 -9.31 -8.99
CA ASP A 123 -5.92 -10.28 -9.68
C ASP A 123 -4.45 -10.01 -9.35
N HIS A 124 -3.79 -10.98 -8.74
CA HIS A 124 -2.37 -10.93 -8.38
C HIS A 124 -1.50 -11.78 -9.32
N SER A 125 -1.97 -12.03 -10.55
CA SER A 125 -1.16 -12.69 -11.58
C SER A 125 0.11 -11.89 -11.88
N PRO A 126 1.18 -12.56 -12.35
CA PRO A 126 2.42 -11.88 -12.74
C PRO A 126 2.19 -10.76 -13.75
N GLU A 127 1.26 -10.93 -14.67
CA GLU A 127 0.87 -9.94 -15.67
C GLU A 127 0.17 -8.73 -15.04
N ALA A 128 -0.81 -8.96 -14.17
CA ALA A 128 -1.55 -7.89 -13.51
C ALA A 128 -0.63 -7.01 -12.64
N ILE A 129 0.27 -7.62 -11.87
CA ILE A 129 1.28 -6.94 -11.07
C ILE A 129 2.21 -6.12 -11.97
N SER A 130 2.72 -6.72 -13.05
CA SER A 130 3.63 -6.03 -13.97
C SER A 130 2.95 -4.83 -14.63
N ASN A 131 1.71 -5.00 -15.09
CA ASN A 131 0.92 -3.94 -15.72
C ASN A 131 0.63 -2.79 -14.75
N LEU A 132 0.31 -3.10 -13.48
CA LEU A 132 0.11 -2.10 -12.45
C LEU A 132 1.35 -1.23 -12.26
N VAL A 133 2.50 -1.87 -11.99
CA VAL A 133 3.76 -1.17 -11.71
C VAL A 133 4.18 -0.30 -12.91
N ASN A 134 4.15 -0.87 -14.12
CA ASN A 134 4.51 -0.13 -15.32
C ASN A 134 3.59 1.08 -15.54
N ARG A 135 2.28 0.89 -15.51
CA ARG A 135 1.30 1.95 -15.72
C ARG A 135 1.47 3.10 -14.73
N LEU A 136 1.70 2.81 -13.45
CA LEU A 136 1.84 3.84 -12.42
C LEU A 136 3.13 4.64 -12.59
N ILE A 137 4.25 3.96 -12.73
CA ILE A 137 5.56 4.62 -12.85
C ILE A 137 5.67 5.37 -14.17
N ASP A 138 5.24 4.77 -15.29
CA ASP A 138 5.25 5.47 -16.59
C ASP A 138 4.32 6.68 -16.58
N GLY A 139 3.18 6.58 -15.90
CA GLY A 139 2.29 7.71 -15.71
C GLY A 139 2.93 8.85 -14.92
N GLN A 140 3.67 8.56 -13.84
CA GLN A 140 4.39 9.57 -13.07
C GLN A 140 5.51 10.24 -13.89
N VAL A 141 6.22 9.45 -14.69
CA VAL A 141 7.27 9.95 -15.60
C VAL A 141 6.65 10.84 -16.69
N ALA A 142 5.54 10.41 -17.30
CA ALA A 142 4.84 11.18 -18.32
C ALA A 142 4.24 12.48 -17.76
N ASP A 143 3.75 12.47 -16.51
CA ASP A 143 3.28 13.66 -15.79
C ASP A 143 4.43 14.60 -15.36
N GLY A 144 5.71 14.24 -15.64
CA GLY A 144 6.90 15.04 -15.32
C GLY A 144 7.26 15.12 -13.85
N LEU A 145 6.68 14.23 -13.00
CA LEU A 145 6.86 14.29 -11.56
C LEU A 145 8.29 13.98 -11.10
N HIS A 146 9.09 13.35 -11.95
CA HIS A 146 10.49 13.00 -11.65
C HIS A 146 11.52 13.85 -12.40
N ASN A 147 11.10 14.93 -13.08
CA ASN A 147 12.00 15.76 -13.90
C ASN A 147 13.10 16.48 -13.08
N GLU A 148 12.85 16.71 -11.78
CA GLU A 148 13.81 17.35 -10.87
C GLU A 148 14.73 16.33 -10.17
N SER A 149 14.52 15.04 -10.38
CA SER A 149 15.28 13.95 -9.75
C SER A 149 16.43 13.49 -10.63
N PRO A 150 17.60 13.12 -10.07
CA PRO A 150 18.74 12.61 -10.82
C PRO A 150 18.59 11.11 -11.18
N LEU A 151 17.36 10.64 -11.43
CA LEU A 151 17.11 9.28 -11.92
C LEU A 151 17.39 9.20 -13.43
N SER A 152 18.12 8.15 -13.82
CA SER A 152 18.24 7.76 -15.23
C SER A 152 17.11 6.80 -15.63
N PHE A 153 16.89 6.65 -16.94
CA PHE A 153 15.97 5.62 -17.45
C PHE A 153 16.36 4.19 -17.02
N ARG A 154 17.65 3.95 -16.82
CA ARG A 154 18.14 2.69 -16.28
C ARG A 154 17.69 2.48 -14.85
N ASP A 155 17.81 3.49 -13.98
CA ASP A 155 17.34 3.43 -12.60
C ASP A 155 15.83 3.15 -12.56
N ILE A 156 15.03 3.82 -13.42
CA ILE A 156 13.58 3.60 -13.48
C ILE A 156 13.26 2.15 -13.86
N LYS A 157 13.99 1.56 -14.82
CA LYS A 157 13.82 0.16 -15.18
C LYS A 157 14.12 -0.76 -14.00
N GLU A 158 15.24 -0.56 -13.31
CA GLU A 158 15.64 -1.37 -12.15
C GLU A 158 14.65 -1.25 -10.99
N ILE A 159 14.08 -0.05 -10.76
CA ILE A 159 13.02 0.18 -9.76
C ILE A 159 11.78 -0.63 -10.11
N LYS A 160 11.31 -0.58 -11.35
CA LYS A 160 10.14 -1.34 -11.79
C LYS A 160 10.33 -2.84 -11.61
N GLU A 161 11.45 -3.39 -12.06
CA GLU A 161 11.79 -4.81 -11.92
C GLU A 161 11.82 -5.23 -10.45
N THR A 162 12.40 -4.39 -9.60
CA THR A 162 12.46 -4.61 -8.15
C THR A 162 11.06 -4.64 -7.52
N PHE A 163 10.21 -3.66 -7.85
CA PHE A 163 8.85 -3.59 -7.31
C PHE A 163 7.99 -4.77 -7.77
N ILE A 164 8.07 -5.14 -9.05
CA ILE A 164 7.38 -6.33 -9.59
C ILE A 164 7.81 -7.59 -8.83
N SER A 165 9.11 -7.78 -8.65
CA SER A 165 9.66 -8.93 -7.92
C SER A 165 9.17 -8.97 -6.48
N ARG A 166 9.17 -7.82 -5.78
CA ARG A 166 8.73 -7.72 -4.38
C ARG A 166 7.25 -7.97 -4.22
N LEU A 167 6.40 -7.38 -5.07
CA LEU A 167 4.95 -7.62 -5.03
C LEU A 167 4.62 -9.08 -5.32
N ARG A 168 5.26 -9.71 -6.31
CA ARG A 168 5.10 -11.14 -6.57
C ARG A 168 5.42 -11.97 -5.33
N SER A 169 6.54 -11.70 -4.66
CA SER A 169 6.92 -12.42 -3.43
C SER A 169 5.90 -12.21 -2.30
N MET A 170 5.38 -11.00 -2.15
CA MET A 170 4.39 -10.68 -1.11
C MET A 170 3.07 -11.43 -1.31
N TYR A 171 2.62 -11.55 -2.55
CA TYR A 171 1.34 -12.19 -2.86
C TYR A 171 1.47 -13.72 -3.04
N HIS A 172 2.63 -14.25 -3.45
CA HIS A 172 2.89 -15.70 -3.48
C HIS A 172 3.06 -16.31 -2.09
N ALA A 173 3.59 -15.57 -1.11
CA ALA A 173 3.76 -16.05 0.26
C ALA A 173 2.43 -16.30 1.00
N ARG A 174 1.30 -15.92 0.41
CA ARG A 174 -0.06 -16.21 0.92
C ARG A 174 -0.66 -17.49 0.34
N VAL A 175 0.13 -18.52 0.05
CA VAL A 175 -0.40 -19.87 -0.17
C VAL A 175 -1.07 -20.30 1.14
N GLN A 176 -2.38 -20.43 1.11
CA GLN A 176 -3.13 -21.02 2.22
C GLN A 176 -2.59 -22.44 2.44
N TYR A 177 -1.94 -22.66 3.56
CA TYR A 177 -1.72 -24.02 4.03
C TYR A 177 -3.12 -24.65 4.20
N PRO A 178 -3.38 -25.83 3.61
CA PRO A 178 -4.62 -26.54 3.88
C PRO A 178 -4.76 -26.68 5.40
N ALA A 179 -5.95 -26.37 5.91
CA ALA A 179 -6.23 -26.63 7.32
C ALA A 179 -5.85 -28.08 7.63
N GLU A 180 -5.05 -28.31 8.65
CA GLU A 180 -4.72 -29.66 9.08
C GLU A 180 -6.02 -30.41 9.30
N THR A 181 -6.21 -31.51 8.55
CA THR A 181 -7.32 -32.42 8.80
C THR A 181 -7.19 -32.91 10.24
N PRO A 182 -8.25 -32.81 11.05
CA PRO A 182 -8.19 -33.31 12.42
C PRO A 182 -7.72 -34.76 12.39
N ARG A 183 -6.66 -35.07 13.10
CA ARG A 183 -6.18 -36.44 13.29
C ARG A 183 -7.34 -37.21 13.91
N PRO A 184 -7.80 -38.36 13.35
CA PRO A 184 -8.87 -39.13 13.96
C PRO A 184 -8.42 -39.50 15.37
N ALA A 185 -9.31 -39.21 16.34
CA ALA A 185 -9.10 -39.57 17.73
C ALA A 185 -8.80 -41.05 17.82
N GLY A 186 -7.63 -41.38 18.37
CA GLY A 186 -7.16 -42.75 18.51
C GLY A 186 -8.20 -43.63 19.17
N GLY A 187 -8.50 -44.75 18.55
CA GLY A 187 -9.36 -45.78 19.11
C GLY A 187 -8.83 -46.21 20.46
N GLU A 188 -9.77 -46.34 21.40
CA GLU A 188 -9.54 -46.91 22.73
C GLU A 188 -8.92 -48.30 22.60
N ALA A 189 -7.77 -48.46 23.22
CA ALA A 189 -7.17 -49.80 23.41
C ALA A 189 -8.09 -50.58 24.36
N GLN A 190 -8.71 -51.66 23.86
CA GLN A 190 -9.40 -52.60 24.70
C GLN A 190 -8.37 -53.35 25.57
N PRO A 191 -8.67 -53.59 26.88
CA PRO A 191 -7.79 -54.38 27.73
C PRO A 191 -7.95 -55.88 27.36
N GLU A 192 -6.87 -56.52 27.02
CA GLU A 192 -6.79 -57.99 26.91
C GLU A 192 -7.06 -58.62 28.26
N SER A 193 -8.16 -59.38 28.34
CA SER A 193 -8.47 -60.23 29.46
C SER A 193 -7.54 -61.47 29.38
N GLY A 194 -6.61 -61.53 30.35
CA GLY A 194 -5.82 -62.70 30.55
C GLY A 194 -6.63 -63.83 31.16
N GLU A 195 -6.77 -64.90 30.44
CA GLU A 195 -7.19 -66.22 30.99
C GLU A 195 -5.97 -67.08 31.23
N SER A 196 -5.74 -67.30 32.53
CA SER A 196 -4.84 -68.31 33.04
C SER A 196 -5.47 -69.70 32.85
N GLN A 197 -4.79 -70.60 32.16
CA GLN A 197 -5.03 -72.02 32.32
C GLN A 197 -3.73 -72.74 32.70
N ALA A 198 -3.75 -73.14 33.96
CA ALA A 198 -2.88 -74.17 34.46
C ALA A 198 -3.37 -75.53 34.01
N ALA A 199 -2.52 -76.35 33.47
CA ALA A 199 -2.75 -77.79 33.41
C ALA A 199 -1.44 -78.53 33.62
N ALA A 200 -1.54 -79.26 34.65
CA ALA A 200 -0.58 -80.24 35.16
C ALA A 200 -0.42 -81.45 34.26
N GLY A 201 0.70 -82.14 34.40
CA GLY A 201 0.63 -83.59 34.33
C GLY A 201 1.70 -84.28 33.51
N THR A 202 2.71 -84.75 34.20
CA THR A 202 3.15 -86.15 34.27
C THR A 202 3.71 -86.82 32.98
N LYS A 203 4.88 -87.10 32.97
CA LYS A 203 5.80 -88.30 33.09
C LYS A 203 7.12 -88.00 32.37
#